data_ebdd40268188edd1ac674073fc235736
#
_entry.id   ebdd40268188edd1ac674073fc235736
#
_cell.length_a   1.000
_cell.length_b   1.000
_cell.length_c   1.000
_cell.angle_alpha   90.00
_cell.angle_beta   90.00
_cell.angle_gamma   90.00
#
_symmetry.space_group_name_H-M   'P 1'
#
loop_
_entity.id
_entity.type
_entity.pdbx_description
1 polymer ?
#
loop_
_entity_poly.entity_id
_entity_poly.type
_entity_poly.pdbx_seq_one_letter_code
_entity_poly.pdbx_strand_id
1 'polypeptide(L)'
;MMETAENENAGRKIMDGYELDAGDGRTHITFDAFDTRVGICAYGEKDACTYGLMRAYEDCMEYERLFSRTRTGSDVSRINEAQGAWVEVDERTAELIEAAHAYCAASHGAFDITIGTASRLWDLKRSIIPDKHVLDEAMQHVD
;
A
#
# COMPACT_ATOMS: atom_id res chain seq x y z
N MET A 1 1.08 43.61 -23.14
CA MET A 1 0.24 42.41 -23.21
C MET A 1 1.05 41.26 -22.60
N MET A 2 1.11 41.22 -21.28
CA MET A 2 1.74 40.18 -20.47
C MET A 2 0.86 40.00 -19.25
N GLU A 3 -0.13 39.16 -19.39
CA GLU A 3 -1.05 38.80 -18.30
C GLU A 3 -1.65 37.44 -18.66
N THR A 4 -1.10 36.39 -18.13
CA THR A 4 -1.75 35.07 -17.96
C THR A 4 -0.70 34.01 -17.53
N ALA A 5 -0.08 34.19 -16.37
CA ALA A 5 0.77 33.14 -15.77
C ALA A 5 0.59 33.01 -14.24
N GLU A 6 -0.45 33.64 -13.66
CA GLU A 6 -0.59 33.69 -12.19
C GLU A 6 -1.72 32.83 -11.61
N ASN A 7 -2.40 31.95 -12.35
CA ASN A 7 -3.59 31.27 -11.83
C ASN A 7 -3.55 29.73 -11.83
N GLU A 8 -2.42 29.10 -12.12
CA GLU A 8 -2.35 27.61 -12.07
C GLU A 8 -2.01 27.02 -10.69
N ASN A 9 -1.68 27.84 -9.70
CA ASN A 9 -1.22 27.36 -8.38
C ASN A 9 -2.14 27.72 -7.21
N ALA A 10 -3.27 28.36 -7.44
CA ALA A 10 -4.15 28.86 -6.37
C ALA A 10 -4.88 27.78 -5.56
N GLY A 11 -4.89 26.53 -6.00
CA GLY A 11 -5.55 25.41 -5.33
C GLY A 11 -4.62 24.34 -4.78
N ARG A 12 -3.31 24.38 -5.10
CA ARG A 12 -2.36 23.33 -4.72
C ARG A 12 -1.69 23.66 -3.39
N LYS A 13 -1.80 22.74 -2.42
CA LYS A 13 -1.17 22.82 -1.12
C LYS A 13 -0.25 21.61 -0.94
N ILE A 14 1.05 21.87 -0.76
CA ILE A 14 2.04 20.84 -0.43
C ILE A 14 2.20 20.84 1.09
N MET A 15 2.01 19.68 1.70
CA MET A 15 2.13 19.45 3.13
C MET A 15 3.15 18.34 3.38
N ASP A 16 3.59 18.18 4.62
CA ASP A 16 4.43 17.04 5.00
C ASP A 16 3.67 15.73 4.75
N GLY A 17 4.12 14.97 3.73
CA GLY A 17 3.59 13.65 3.39
C GLY A 17 2.50 13.59 2.32
N TYR A 18 1.89 14.71 1.90
CA TYR A 18 0.91 14.72 0.81
C TYR A 18 0.83 16.05 0.07
N GLU A 19 0.27 16.00 -1.15
CA GLU A 19 -0.09 17.17 -1.94
C GLU A 19 -1.61 17.21 -2.12
N LEU A 20 -2.24 18.36 -1.88
CA LEU A 20 -3.67 18.60 -2.08
C LEU A 20 -3.88 19.67 -3.15
N ASP A 21 -4.71 19.36 -4.14
CA ASP A 21 -5.11 20.27 -5.21
C ASP A 21 -6.64 20.34 -5.28
N ALA A 22 -7.20 21.56 -5.31
CA ALA A 22 -8.64 21.78 -5.35
C ALA A 22 -9.01 22.87 -6.36
N GLY A 23 -9.84 22.50 -7.33
CA GLY A 23 -10.35 23.41 -8.38
C GLY A 23 -11.47 22.75 -9.19
N ASP A 24 -12.31 23.56 -9.81
CA ASP A 24 -13.36 23.13 -10.76
C ASP A 24 -14.29 22.02 -10.25
N GLY A 25 -14.69 22.08 -8.97
CA GLY A 25 -15.59 21.09 -8.35
C GLY A 25 -14.92 19.73 -8.10
N ARG A 26 -13.60 19.65 -8.22
CA ARG A 26 -12.76 18.49 -7.97
C ARG A 26 -11.74 18.80 -6.88
N THR A 27 -11.52 17.87 -5.98
CA THR A 27 -10.39 17.90 -5.03
C THR A 27 -9.59 16.61 -5.21
N HIS A 28 -8.27 16.72 -5.24
CA HIS A 28 -7.35 15.61 -5.46
C HIS A 28 -6.26 15.61 -4.40
N ILE A 29 -5.97 14.45 -3.81
CA ILE A 29 -4.84 14.23 -2.92
C ILE A 29 -3.86 13.24 -3.53
N THR A 30 -2.57 13.50 -3.38
CA THR A 30 -1.49 12.60 -3.81
C THR A 30 -0.49 12.41 -2.68
N PHE A 31 -0.08 11.18 -2.43
CA PHE A 31 0.88 10.82 -1.38
C PHE A 31 1.58 9.50 -1.74
N ASP A 32 2.65 9.18 -1.03
CA ASP A 32 3.35 7.91 -1.19
C ASP A 32 2.90 6.94 -0.08
N ALA A 33 2.43 5.75 -0.48
CA ALA A 33 2.09 4.63 0.39
C ALA A 33 2.17 3.31 -0.38
N PHE A 34 2.33 2.19 0.32
CA PHE A 34 2.33 0.83 -0.25
C PHE A 34 3.39 0.65 -1.37
N ASP A 35 4.57 1.24 -1.17
CA ASP A 35 5.67 1.27 -2.16
C ASP A 35 5.28 1.90 -3.51
N THR A 36 4.24 2.75 -3.55
CA THR A 36 3.76 3.41 -4.77
C THR A 36 3.25 4.82 -4.50
N ARG A 37 2.97 5.56 -5.58
CA ARG A 37 2.28 6.84 -5.52
C ARG A 37 0.78 6.64 -5.59
N VAL A 38 0.07 7.07 -4.55
CA VAL A 38 -1.39 7.00 -4.46
C VAL A 38 -1.99 8.34 -4.83
N GLY A 39 -3.02 8.33 -5.68
CA GLY A 39 -3.82 9.51 -6.01
C GLY A 39 -5.30 9.21 -5.80
N ILE A 40 -5.99 10.07 -5.04
CA ILE A 40 -7.43 9.95 -4.79
C ILE A 40 -8.11 11.24 -5.22
N CYS A 41 -9.24 11.13 -5.91
CA CYS A 41 -10.00 12.25 -6.43
C CYS A 41 -11.44 12.21 -5.92
N ALA A 42 -11.94 13.34 -5.45
CA ALA A 42 -13.32 13.51 -5.03
C ALA A 42 -13.97 14.69 -5.78
N TYR A 43 -15.26 14.56 -6.07
CA TYR A 43 -16.05 15.57 -6.78
C TYR A 43 -17.18 16.07 -5.87
N GLY A 44 -17.34 17.38 -5.78
CA GLY A 44 -18.39 17.99 -4.97
C GLY A 44 -17.93 19.27 -4.27
N GLU A 45 -18.56 19.56 -3.14
CA GLU A 45 -18.24 20.70 -2.31
C GLU A 45 -16.81 20.55 -1.75
N LYS A 46 -15.99 21.60 -1.83
CA LYS A 46 -14.56 21.59 -1.56
C LYS A 46 -14.20 21.12 -0.16
N ASP A 47 -14.89 21.64 0.86
CA ASP A 47 -14.55 21.33 2.26
C ASP A 47 -14.94 19.90 2.62
N ALA A 48 -16.08 19.42 2.10
CA ALA A 48 -16.50 18.03 2.28
C ALA A 48 -15.53 17.05 1.56
N CYS A 49 -15.13 17.36 0.33
CA CYS A 49 -14.14 16.59 -0.41
C CYS A 49 -12.80 16.57 0.29
N THR A 50 -12.32 17.72 0.77
CA THR A 50 -11.06 17.82 1.51
C THR A 50 -11.09 16.98 2.77
N TYR A 51 -12.17 17.07 3.55
CA TYR A 51 -12.33 16.26 4.76
C TYR A 51 -12.30 14.75 4.46
N GLY A 52 -13.07 14.31 3.47
CA GLY A 52 -13.11 12.90 3.05
C GLY A 52 -11.75 12.38 2.57
N LEU A 53 -11.03 13.18 1.77
CA LEU A 53 -9.70 12.82 1.26
C LEU A 53 -8.65 12.77 2.37
N MET A 54 -8.73 13.66 3.35
CA MET A 54 -7.84 13.62 4.53
C MET A 54 -8.08 12.35 5.37
N ARG A 55 -9.34 11.96 5.57
CA ARG A 55 -9.66 10.69 6.24
C ARG A 55 -9.12 9.48 5.48
N ALA A 56 -9.29 9.45 4.15
CA ALA A 56 -8.75 8.38 3.32
C ALA A 56 -7.21 8.32 3.37
N TYR A 57 -6.55 9.47 3.42
CA TYR A 57 -5.09 9.53 3.62
C TYR A 57 -4.68 8.93 4.98
N GLU A 58 -5.33 9.35 6.07
CA GLU A 58 -5.08 8.83 7.42
C GLU A 58 -5.27 7.31 7.49
N ASP A 59 -6.34 6.78 6.89
CA ASP A 59 -6.61 5.35 6.82
C ASP A 59 -5.52 4.61 6.01
N CYS A 60 -5.08 5.16 4.87
CA CYS A 60 -3.98 4.59 4.09
C CYS A 60 -2.67 4.54 4.89
N MET A 61 -2.33 5.61 5.64
CA MET A 61 -1.13 5.64 6.48
C MET A 61 -1.21 4.61 7.61
N GLU A 62 -2.40 4.41 8.19
CA GLU A 62 -2.61 3.41 9.22
C GLU A 62 -2.49 1.98 8.66
N TYR A 63 -3.06 1.71 7.48
CA TYR A 63 -2.89 0.42 6.80
C TYR A 63 -1.44 0.16 6.38
N GLU A 64 -0.72 1.17 5.91
CA GLU A 64 0.72 1.06 5.66
C GLU A 64 1.49 0.69 6.94
N ARG A 65 1.12 1.27 8.08
CA ARG A 65 1.73 0.96 9.37
C ARG A 65 1.49 -0.49 9.79
N LEU A 66 0.29 -1.03 9.54
CA LEU A 66 -0.09 -2.40 9.94
C LEU A 66 0.43 -3.46 8.95
N PHE A 67 0.28 -3.22 7.65
CA PHE A 67 0.40 -4.27 6.63
C PHE A 67 1.72 -4.27 5.87
N SER A 68 2.59 -3.29 6.08
CA SER A 68 3.87 -3.23 5.38
C SER A 68 4.75 -4.43 5.73
N ARG A 69 5.16 -5.19 4.71
CA ARG A 69 6.11 -6.29 4.87
C ARG A 69 7.55 -5.83 5.11
N THR A 70 7.85 -4.56 4.84
CA THR A 70 9.21 -3.98 4.89
C THR A 70 9.42 -3.06 6.09
N ARG A 71 8.34 -2.58 6.70
CA ARG A 71 8.38 -1.70 7.86
C ARG A 71 8.54 -2.53 9.13
N THR A 72 9.67 -2.37 9.82
CA THR A 72 9.91 -3.03 11.11
C THR A 72 8.82 -2.69 12.12
N GLY A 73 8.29 -3.73 12.79
CA GLY A 73 7.26 -3.59 13.81
C GLY A 73 5.83 -3.51 13.26
N SER A 74 5.61 -3.57 11.96
CA SER A 74 4.28 -3.81 11.39
C SER A 74 3.78 -5.21 11.78
N ASP A 75 2.48 -5.43 11.74
CA ASP A 75 1.92 -6.75 12.03
C ASP A 75 2.46 -7.82 11.07
N VAL A 76 2.49 -7.50 9.77
CA VAL A 76 3.01 -8.42 8.75
C VAL A 76 4.49 -8.72 8.95
N SER A 77 5.33 -7.72 9.30
CA SER A 77 6.75 -7.99 9.57
C SER A 77 6.92 -8.87 10.81
N ARG A 78 6.14 -8.63 11.87
CA ARG A 78 6.17 -9.45 13.09
C ARG A 78 5.73 -10.89 12.84
N ILE A 79 4.69 -11.09 12.01
CA ILE A 79 4.26 -12.44 11.58
C ILE A 79 5.39 -13.13 10.81
N ASN A 80 5.99 -12.45 9.84
CA ASN A 80 7.07 -13.01 9.03
C ASN A 80 8.32 -13.38 9.85
N GLU A 81 8.58 -12.66 10.94
CA GLU A 81 9.72 -12.88 11.84
C GLU A 81 9.43 -13.94 12.93
N ALA A 82 8.18 -14.33 13.13
CA ALA A 82 7.74 -15.14 14.25
C ALA A 82 8.19 -16.63 14.20
N GLN A 83 8.61 -17.12 13.03
CA GLN A 83 9.07 -18.51 12.85
C GLN A 83 8.09 -19.57 13.40
N GLY A 84 6.79 -19.35 13.23
CA GLY A 84 5.74 -20.23 13.70
C GLY A 84 5.25 -19.96 15.13
N ALA A 85 5.80 -18.96 15.82
CA ALA A 85 5.27 -18.52 17.11
C ALA A 85 3.98 -17.70 16.94
N TRP A 86 3.16 -17.67 17.98
CA TRP A 86 1.96 -16.84 18.02
C TRP A 86 2.32 -15.35 18.08
N VAL A 87 1.63 -14.54 17.27
CA VAL A 87 1.78 -13.09 17.22
C VAL A 87 0.43 -12.46 17.47
N GLU A 88 0.35 -11.53 18.43
CA GLU A 88 -0.81 -10.68 18.60
C GLU A 88 -0.80 -9.59 17.53
N VAL A 89 -1.89 -9.42 16.80
CA VAL A 89 -2.05 -8.47 15.70
C VAL A 89 -3.30 -7.62 15.86
N ASP A 90 -3.37 -6.50 15.16
CA ASP A 90 -4.60 -5.70 15.05
C ASP A 90 -5.71 -6.53 14.40
N GLU A 91 -6.96 -6.33 14.83
CA GLU A 91 -8.14 -7.04 14.31
C GLU A 91 -8.24 -6.93 12.78
N ARG A 92 -7.95 -5.76 12.22
CA ARG A 92 -7.95 -5.52 10.76
C ARG A 92 -6.90 -6.37 10.03
N THR A 93 -5.76 -6.63 10.67
CA THR A 93 -4.73 -7.53 10.12
C THR A 93 -5.23 -8.96 10.11
N ALA A 94 -5.88 -9.41 11.18
CA ALA A 94 -6.46 -10.74 11.26
C ALA A 94 -7.55 -10.93 10.19
N GLU A 95 -8.49 -9.98 10.06
CA GLU A 95 -9.53 -9.99 9.03
C GLU A 95 -8.95 -10.04 7.61
N LEU A 96 -7.90 -9.26 7.34
CA LEU A 96 -7.23 -9.27 6.04
C LEU A 96 -6.61 -10.63 5.71
N ILE A 97 -5.94 -11.26 6.69
CA ILE A 97 -5.34 -12.58 6.52
C ILE A 97 -6.42 -13.64 6.28
N GLU A 98 -7.53 -13.58 7.03
CA GLU A 98 -8.67 -14.49 6.87
C GLU A 98 -9.29 -14.37 5.47
N ALA A 99 -9.52 -13.14 5.00
CA ALA A 99 -9.98 -12.88 3.64
C ALA A 99 -8.99 -13.40 2.58
N ALA A 100 -7.68 -13.20 2.80
CA ALA A 100 -6.64 -13.66 1.89
C ALA A 100 -6.62 -15.21 1.80
N HIS A 101 -6.76 -15.92 2.92
CA HIS A 101 -6.91 -17.39 2.92
C HIS A 101 -8.13 -17.86 2.13
N ALA A 102 -9.27 -17.17 2.26
CA ALA A 102 -10.44 -17.48 1.45
C ALA A 102 -10.19 -17.32 -0.05
N TYR A 103 -9.44 -16.28 -0.46
CA TYR A 103 -9.03 -16.07 -1.85
C TYR A 103 -8.00 -17.12 -2.33
N CYS A 104 -7.04 -17.53 -1.49
CA CYS A 104 -6.14 -18.64 -1.81
C CYS A 104 -6.94 -19.89 -2.18
N ALA A 105 -7.90 -20.28 -1.34
CA ALA A 105 -8.76 -21.44 -1.57
C ALA A 105 -9.62 -21.29 -2.85
N ALA A 106 -10.26 -20.12 -3.03
CA ALA A 106 -11.13 -19.86 -4.18
C ALA A 106 -10.39 -19.82 -5.52
N SER A 107 -9.12 -19.42 -5.50
CA SER A 107 -8.26 -19.34 -6.70
C SER A 107 -7.54 -20.65 -7.01
N HIS A 108 -7.74 -21.70 -6.21
CA HIS A 108 -7.00 -22.96 -6.30
C HIS A 108 -5.47 -22.78 -6.27
N GLY A 109 -4.99 -21.87 -5.43
CA GLY A 109 -3.57 -21.55 -5.26
C GLY A 109 -2.98 -20.59 -6.30
N ALA A 110 -3.78 -20.03 -7.22
CA ALA A 110 -3.31 -19.01 -8.15
C ALA A 110 -2.99 -17.67 -7.45
N PHE A 111 -3.67 -17.39 -6.35
CA PHE A 111 -3.32 -16.35 -5.39
C PHE A 111 -2.87 -17.03 -4.09
N ASP A 112 -1.69 -16.64 -3.59
CA ASP A 112 -1.12 -17.21 -2.38
C ASP A 112 -0.36 -16.14 -1.59
N ILE A 113 -0.74 -15.94 -0.33
CA ILE A 113 -0.10 -14.94 0.54
C ILE A 113 1.25 -15.41 1.07
N THR A 114 1.59 -16.69 0.99
CA THR A 114 2.88 -17.23 1.42
C THR A 114 3.98 -17.09 0.35
N ILE A 115 3.61 -16.68 -0.88
CA ILE A 115 4.52 -16.47 -2.02
C ILE A 115 5.69 -15.51 -1.71
N GLY A 116 5.61 -14.75 -0.62
CA GLY A 116 6.65 -13.86 -0.14
C GLY A 116 8.02 -14.53 -0.01
N THR A 117 8.04 -15.80 0.38
CA THR A 117 9.25 -16.62 0.50
C THR A 117 10.00 -16.74 -0.83
N ALA A 118 9.27 -16.94 -1.91
CA ALA A 118 9.85 -17.02 -3.26
C ALA A 118 10.04 -15.62 -3.88
N SER A 119 9.05 -14.73 -3.79
CA SER A 119 9.09 -13.42 -4.48
C SER A 119 10.23 -12.51 -4.01
N ARG A 120 10.67 -12.61 -2.76
CA ARG A 120 11.82 -11.84 -2.21
C ARG A 120 13.16 -12.18 -2.87
N LEU A 121 13.25 -13.27 -3.62
CA LEU A 121 14.46 -13.67 -4.33
C LEU A 121 14.72 -12.82 -5.58
N TRP A 122 13.71 -12.12 -6.09
CA TRP A 122 13.87 -11.19 -7.20
C TRP A 122 14.25 -9.79 -6.70
N ASP A 123 15.26 -9.18 -7.32
CA ASP A 123 15.52 -7.75 -7.20
C ASP A 123 15.41 -7.10 -8.58
N LEU A 124 14.22 -6.59 -8.87
CA LEU A 124 13.93 -5.98 -10.17
C LEU A 124 14.74 -4.70 -10.40
N LYS A 125 15.15 -3.99 -9.34
CA LYS A 125 15.97 -2.77 -9.46
C LYS A 125 17.39 -3.09 -9.90
N ARG A 126 17.92 -4.25 -9.47
CA ARG A 126 19.25 -4.74 -9.81
C ARG A 126 19.22 -5.77 -10.94
N SER A 127 18.04 -6.06 -11.51
CA SER A 127 17.84 -7.12 -12.53
C SER A 127 18.33 -8.50 -12.07
N ILE A 128 18.18 -8.80 -10.77
CA ILE A 128 18.53 -10.10 -10.20
C ILE A 128 17.37 -11.06 -10.44
N ILE A 129 17.66 -12.15 -11.16
CA ILE A 129 16.77 -13.27 -11.35
C ILE A 129 17.34 -14.43 -10.52
N PRO A 130 16.53 -15.06 -9.63
CA PRO A 130 17.03 -16.15 -8.81
C PRO A 130 17.41 -17.37 -9.66
N ASP A 131 18.40 -18.12 -9.16
CA ASP A 131 18.70 -19.43 -9.72
C ASP A 131 17.52 -20.38 -9.53
N LYS A 132 17.28 -21.24 -10.53
CA LYS A 132 16.14 -22.15 -10.53
C LYS A 132 16.12 -23.06 -9.29
N HIS A 133 17.26 -23.54 -8.82
CA HIS A 133 17.34 -24.42 -7.66
C HIS A 133 16.91 -23.69 -6.37
N VAL A 134 17.40 -22.45 -6.17
CA VAL A 134 17.02 -21.60 -5.03
C VAL A 134 15.53 -21.27 -5.06
N LEU A 135 14.98 -21.04 -6.25
CA LEU A 135 13.55 -20.82 -6.44
C LEU A 135 12.73 -22.08 -6.10
N ASP A 136 13.15 -23.24 -6.62
CA ASP A 136 12.47 -24.52 -6.36
C ASP A 136 12.47 -24.87 -4.85
N GLU A 137 13.55 -24.57 -4.14
CA GLU A 137 13.61 -24.71 -2.66
C GLU A 137 12.62 -23.75 -1.96
N ALA A 138 12.61 -22.48 -2.37
CA ALA A 138 11.71 -21.48 -1.78
C ALA A 138 10.23 -21.83 -2.02
N MET A 139 9.91 -22.38 -3.18
CA MET A 139 8.54 -22.83 -3.53
C MET A 139 8.05 -24.01 -2.68
N GLN A 140 8.93 -24.78 -2.02
CA GLN A 140 8.51 -25.81 -1.06
C GLN A 140 7.90 -25.24 0.22
N HIS A 141 8.05 -23.95 0.46
CA HIS A 141 7.51 -23.22 1.60
C HIS A 141 6.33 -22.30 1.22
N VAL A 142 5.83 -22.40 0.02
CA VAL A 142 4.61 -21.78 -0.46
C VAL A 142 3.52 -22.85 -0.35
N ASP A 143 2.48 -22.58 0.45
CA ASP A 143 1.48 -23.59 0.85
C ASP A 143 0.18 -23.41 0.03
#